data_5be9d1f09b62b3de2f1cfa9a2ceaf92e
#
_entry.id   5be9d1f09b62b3de2f1cfa9a2ceaf92e
#
_cell.length_a   1.000
_cell.length_b   1.000
_cell.length_c   1.000
_cell.angle_alpha   90.00
_cell.angle_beta   90.00
_cell.angle_gamma   90.00
#
_symmetry.space_group_name_H-M   'P 1'
#
loop_
_entity.id
_entity.type
_entity.pdbx_description
1 polymer ?
#
loop_
_entity_poly.entity_id
_entity_poly.type
_entity_poly.pdbx_seq_one_letter_code
_entity_poly.pdbx_strand_id
1 'polypeptide(L)'
;MGRETSINPSSASVQPLEVTIESESDGAHGWVYQIGILWKGEGETAHEVHLSWVDHDAICGGAHQPSEVARRAAQVAAEFLGHDKLPKRFDVSTLRRLVPGFERMFTPSIG
;
A
#
# COMPACT_ATOMS: atom_id res chain seq x y z
N MET A 1 -18.61 15.27 -25.22
CA MET A 1 -18.29 15.05 -24.79
C MET A 1 -17.80 14.53 -24.11
N GLY A 2 -17.89 14.28 -23.85
CA GLY A 2 -17.30 13.89 -23.19
C GLY A 2 -17.31 13.13 -22.55
N ARG A 3 -17.23 12.98 -22.51
CA ARG A 3 -17.04 12.37 -21.98
C ARG A 3 -16.55 11.89 -21.34
N GLU A 4 -16.47 11.87 -21.43
CA GLU A 4 -15.97 11.51 -20.80
C GLU A 4 -15.72 11.32 -20.00
N THR A 5 -15.69 11.47 -20.04
CA THR A 5 -15.51 11.50 -19.32
C THR A 5 -15.45 11.12 -18.43
N SER A 6 -15.24 11.11 -18.20
CA SER A 6 -15.30 10.78 -17.46
C SER A 6 -15.68 10.44 -16.49
N ILE A 7 -16.13 10.57 -16.30
CA ILE A 7 -16.60 10.10 -15.43
C ILE A 7 -16.23 8.95 -14.75
N ASN A 8 -15.49 8.33 -15.07
CA ASN A 8 -14.84 7.22 -14.47
C ASN A 8 -14.21 7.62 -13.16
N PRO A 9 -14.63 7.03 -12.04
CA PRO A 9 -14.07 7.42 -10.75
C PRO A 9 -12.56 7.23 -10.71
N SER A 10 -12.04 6.23 -11.37
CA SER A 10 -10.61 6.02 -11.36
C SER A 10 -9.88 7.11 -12.13
N SER A 11 -10.56 7.77 -13.04
CA SER A 11 -9.91 8.86 -13.74
C SER A 11 -9.75 10.08 -12.87
N ALA A 12 -10.51 10.16 -11.77
CA ALA A 12 -10.36 11.24 -10.82
C ALA A 12 -9.23 10.94 -9.84
N SER A 13 -8.76 9.72 -9.80
CA SER A 13 -7.70 9.33 -8.88
C SER A 13 -6.34 9.50 -9.52
N VAL A 14 -5.42 10.05 -8.76
CA VAL A 14 -4.03 10.17 -9.19
C VAL A 14 -3.38 8.80 -9.03
N GLN A 15 -2.65 8.37 -10.05
CA GLN A 15 -2.02 7.06 -10.05
C GLN A 15 -0.67 7.11 -9.34
N PRO A 16 -0.36 6.12 -8.51
CA PRO A 16 0.98 6.01 -7.96
C PRO A 16 1.93 5.50 -9.04
N LEU A 17 3.08 6.15 -9.14
CA LEU A 17 4.11 5.78 -10.11
C LEU A 17 5.18 4.92 -9.48
N GLU A 18 5.53 5.22 -8.23
CA GLU A 18 6.62 4.54 -7.58
C GLU A 18 6.42 4.57 -6.08
N VAL A 19 6.71 3.44 -5.42
CA VAL A 19 6.64 3.31 -3.98
C VAL A 19 8.02 2.90 -3.49
N THR A 20 8.61 3.71 -2.60
CA THR A 20 9.98 3.51 -2.15
C THR A 20 10.03 3.40 -0.64
N ILE A 21 10.72 2.38 -0.15
CA ILE A 21 11.02 2.26 1.28
C ILE A 21 12.18 3.20 1.58
N GLU A 22 11.96 4.13 2.49
CA GLU A 22 13.01 5.08 2.85
C GLU A 22 13.73 4.71 4.11
N SER A 23 13.04 4.09 5.07
CA SER A 23 13.68 3.59 6.27
C SER A 23 12.82 2.54 6.91
N GLU A 24 13.45 1.73 7.74
CA GLU A 24 12.80 0.68 8.49
C GLU A 24 13.27 0.79 9.93
N SER A 25 12.34 0.63 10.87
CA SER A 25 12.69 0.59 12.28
C SER A 25 11.82 -0.46 12.97
N ASP A 26 12.26 -0.86 14.16
CA ASP A 26 11.52 -1.84 14.94
C ASP A 26 10.38 -1.15 15.67
N GLY A 27 9.23 -1.80 15.67
CA GLY A 27 8.09 -1.37 16.45
C GLY A 27 7.85 -2.32 17.61
N ALA A 28 6.83 -2.03 18.39
CA ALA A 28 6.49 -2.84 19.55
C ALA A 28 6.08 -4.26 19.18
N HIS A 29 5.42 -4.40 18.03
CA HIS A 29 4.89 -5.70 17.61
C HIS A 29 5.18 -6.01 16.16
N GLY A 30 6.19 -5.36 15.58
CA GLY A 30 6.52 -5.58 14.19
C GLY A 30 7.51 -4.54 13.71
N TRP A 31 7.27 -4.06 12.50
CA TRP A 31 8.16 -3.09 11.86
C TRP A 31 7.40 -1.82 11.52
N VAL A 32 8.15 -0.70 11.48
CA VAL A 32 7.62 0.59 11.06
C VAL A 32 8.47 1.06 9.87
N TYR A 33 7.79 1.37 8.78
CA TYR A 33 8.46 1.80 7.55
C TYR A 33 8.10 3.22 7.19
N GLN A 34 9.10 4.02 6.83
CA GLN A 34 8.86 5.30 6.19
C GLN A 34 8.86 5.05 4.70
N ILE A 35 7.79 5.42 4.04
CA ILE A 35 7.60 5.10 2.63
C ILE A 35 7.24 6.36 1.86
N GLY A 36 7.92 6.55 0.73
CA GLY A 36 7.59 7.63 -0.19
C GLY A 36 6.79 7.10 -1.35
N ILE A 37 5.76 7.83 -1.74
CA ILE A 37 4.96 7.47 -2.91
C ILE A 37 5.00 8.63 -3.88
N LEU A 38 5.48 8.34 -5.08
CA LEU A 38 5.50 9.32 -6.15
C LEU A 38 4.22 9.17 -6.96
N TRP A 39 3.50 10.28 -7.12
CA TRP A 39 2.22 10.28 -7.78
C TRP A 39 2.33 11.00 -9.11
N LYS A 40 1.60 10.51 -10.09
CA LYS A 40 1.60 11.12 -11.41
C LYS A 40 0.99 12.52 -11.34
N GLY A 41 1.82 13.51 -11.58
CA GLY A 41 1.35 14.89 -11.62
C GLY A 41 1.17 15.58 -10.28
N GLU A 42 1.39 14.86 -9.17
CA GLU A 42 1.13 15.42 -7.85
C GLU A 42 2.35 15.41 -6.93
N GLY A 43 3.49 14.96 -7.43
CA GLY A 43 4.68 14.93 -6.59
C GLY A 43 4.69 13.75 -5.65
N GLU A 44 5.41 13.88 -4.57
CA GLU A 44 5.66 12.77 -3.65
C GLU A 44 5.00 13.02 -2.31
N THR A 45 4.47 11.95 -1.70
CA THR A 45 3.94 12.01 -0.34
C THR A 45 4.69 11.00 0.53
N ALA A 46 4.76 11.31 1.83
CA ALA A 46 5.46 10.46 2.79
C ALA A 46 4.43 9.80 3.71
N HIS A 47 4.67 8.52 3.99
CA HIS A 47 3.74 7.74 4.79
C HIS A 47 4.49 6.86 5.77
N GLU A 48 3.88 6.63 6.93
CA GLU A 48 4.40 5.71 7.92
C GLU A 48 3.52 4.46 7.89
N VAL A 49 4.11 3.31 7.62
CA VAL A 49 3.37 2.06 7.48
C VAL A 49 3.81 1.09 8.56
N HIS A 50 2.85 0.58 9.29
CA HIS A 50 3.09 -0.37 10.39
C HIS A 50 2.72 -1.78 9.93
N LEU A 51 3.66 -2.70 10.05
CA LEU A 51 3.45 -4.11 9.70
C LEU A 51 3.76 -4.96 10.93
N SER A 52 2.76 -5.61 11.50
CA SER A 52 2.97 -6.45 12.66
C SER A 52 3.53 -7.81 12.24
N TRP A 53 4.20 -8.48 13.18
CA TRP A 53 4.70 -9.85 12.95
C TRP A 53 3.54 -10.77 12.58
N VAL A 54 2.40 -10.60 13.25
CA VAL A 54 1.22 -11.43 13.00
C VAL A 54 0.71 -11.24 11.58
N ASP A 55 0.63 -9.98 11.13
CA ASP A 55 0.17 -9.72 9.78
C ASP A 55 1.15 -10.25 8.74
N HIS A 56 2.44 -10.08 8.98
CA HIS A 56 3.43 -10.59 8.04
C HIS A 56 3.30 -12.10 7.88
N ASP A 57 3.16 -12.81 8.98
CA ASP A 57 2.99 -14.25 8.93
C ASP A 57 1.69 -14.64 8.25
N ALA A 58 0.61 -13.95 8.56
CA ALA A 58 -0.69 -14.27 7.99
C ALA A 58 -0.75 -14.00 6.49
N ILE A 59 -0.06 -12.97 6.04
CA ILE A 59 -0.09 -12.59 4.64
C ILE A 59 0.74 -13.53 3.77
N CYS A 60 1.94 -13.87 4.22
CA CYS A 60 2.83 -14.61 3.35
C CYS A 60 3.54 -15.78 4.01
N GLY A 61 3.31 -16.04 5.30
CA GLY A 61 3.97 -17.14 5.99
C GLY A 61 5.47 -17.07 5.95
N GLY A 62 6.02 -15.85 5.84
CA GLY A 62 7.46 -15.68 5.77
C GLY A 62 8.05 -15.79 4.38
N ALA A 63 7.23 -15.96 3.35
CA ALA A 63 7.72 -16.15 1.99
C ALA A 63 8.34 -14.87 1.42
N HIS A 64 7.93 -13.71 1.92
CA HIS A 64 8.46 -12.42 1.47
C HIS A 64 9.07 -11.67 2.62
N GLN A 65 10.06 -10.83 2.32
CA GLN A 65 10.66 -10.00 3.35
C GLN A 65 9.64 -8.98 3.85
N PRO A 66 9.73 -8.57 5.13
CA PRO A 66 8.78 -7.59 5.66
C PRO A 66 8.75 -6.29 4.87
N SER A 67 9.91 -5.81 4.41
CA SER A 67 9.95 -4.58 3.64
C SER A 67 9.20 -4.71 2.33
N GLU A 68 9.27 -5.87 1.70
CA GLU A 68 8.54 -6.09 0.45
C GLU A 68 7.04 -6.12 0.71
N VAL A 69 6.62 -6.74 1.81
CA VAL A 69 5.20 -6.76 2.16
C VAL A 69 4.71 -5.34 2.42
N ALA A 70 5.49 -4.55 3.16
CA ALA A 70 5.12 -3.17 3.45
C ALA A 70 5.03 -2.33 2.18
N ARG A 71 6.00 -2.50 1.26
CA ARG A 71 6.00 -1.76 0.02
C ARG A 71 4.77 -2.10 -0.83
N ARG A 72 4.47 -3.37 -0.96
CA ARG A 72 3.29 -3.78 -1.73
C ARG A 72 2.00 -3.34 -1.06
N ALA A 73 1.95 -3.39 0.27
CA ALA A 73 0.78 -2.92 0.98
C ALA A 73 0.56 -1.43 0.72
N ALA A 74 1.63 -0.65 0.73
CA ALA A 74 1.53 0.78 0.44
C ALA A 74 1.04 1.02 -0.98
N GLN A 75 1.51 0.22 -1.94
CA GLN A 75 1.07 0.35 -3.30
C GLN A 75 -0.41 0.03 -3.45
N VAL A 76 -0.85 -1.06 -2.82
CA VAL A 76 -2.26 -1.44 -2.85
C VAL A 76 -3.12 -0.35 -2.22
N ALA A 77 -2.68 0.19 -1.08
CA ALA A 77 -3.40 1.26 -0.41
C ALA A 77 -3.48 2.50 -1.31
N ALA A 78 -2.39 2.83 -1.98
CA ALA A 78 -2.35 3.98 -2.87
C ALA A 78 -3.32 3.81 -4.02
N GLU A 79 -3.37 2.61 -4.60
CA GLU A 79 -4.27 2.35 -5.72
C GLU A 79 -5.71 2.30 -5.29
N PHE A 80 -5.97 1.77 -4.10
CA PHE A 80 -7.33 1.60 -3.62
C PHE A 80 -7.93 2.91 -3.10
N LEU A 81 -7.15 3.67 -2.32
CA LEU A 81 -7.65 4.89 -1.69
C LEU A 81 -7.38 6.15 -2.51
N GLY A 82 -6.30 6.16 -3.26
CA GLY A 82 -5.94 7.32 -4.06
C GLY A 82 -5.17 8.36 -3.27
N HIS A 83 -4.63 9.32 -4.02
CA HIS A 83 -3.74 10.34 -3.47
C HIS A 83 -4.38 11.13 -2.32
N ASP A 84 -5.64 11.54 -2.51
CA ASP A 84 -6.27 12.45 -1.55
C ASP A 84 -6.73 11.74 -0.28
N LYS A 85 -6.96 10.44 -0.34
CA LYS A 85 -7.54 9.71 0.79
C LYS A 85 -6.56 8.82 1.52
N LEU A 86 -5.36 8.66 0.99
CA LEU A 86 -4.38 7.80 1.64
C LEU A 86 -3.84 8.50 2.88
N PRO A 87 -3.99 7.91 4.08
CA PRO A 87 -3.52 8.54 5.30
C PRO A 87 -2.00 8.63 5.31
N LYS A 88 -1.48 9.54 6.11
CA LYS A 88 -0.05 9.65 6.30
C LYS A 88 0.49 8.51 7.15
N ARG A 89 -0.37 7.84 7.88
CA ARG A 89 0.02 6.71 8.71
C ARG A 89 -1.09 5.67 8.66
N PHE A 90 -0.71 4.42 8.43
CA PHE A 90 -1.70 3.34 8.44
C PHE A 90 -1.04 2.02 8.79
N ASP A 91 -1.88 1.09 9.22
CA ASP A 91 -1.47 -0.26 9.56
C ASP A 91 -1.87 -1.22 8.45
N VAL A 92 -1.01 -2.19 8.19
CA VAL A 92 -1.34 -3.21 7.20
C VAL A 92 -2.56 -4.01 7.63
N SER A 93 -2.76 -4.17 8.94
CA SER A 93 -3.95 -4.87 9.43
C SER A 93 -5.24 -4.18 9.01
N THR A 94 -5.23 -2.85 8.96
CA THR A 94 -6.39 -2.10 8.49
C THR A 94 -6.65 -2.39 7.02
N LEU A 95 -5.60 -2.46 6.22
CA LEU A 95 -5.75 -2.74 4.80
C LEU A 95 -6.31 -4.13 4.55
N ARG A 96 -5.93 -5.10 5.38
CA ARG A 96 -6.46 -6.44 5.25
C ARG A 96 -7.98 -6.47 5.41
N ARG A 97 -8.50 -5.58 6.23
CA ARG A 97 -9.95 -5.49 6.43
C ARG A 97 -10.65 -4.66 5.37
N LEU A 98 -9.98 -3.63 4.87
CA LEU A 98 -10.62 -2.71 3.92
C LEU A 98 -10.57 -3.17 2.47
N VAL A 99 -9.49 -3.84 2.08
CA VAL A 99 -9.29 -4.19 0.68
C VAL A 99 -9.65 -5.65 0.45
N PRO A 100 -10.72 -5.92 -0.30
CA PRO A 100 -11.12 -7.30 -0.57
C PRO A 100 -9.99 -8.04 -1.30
N GLY A 101 -9.70 -9.23 -0.83
CA GLY A 101 -8.69 -10.06 -1.48
C GLY A 101 -7.27 -9.56 -1.27
N PHE A 102 -7.05 -8.71 -0.28
CA PHE A 102 -5.73 -8.13 -0.05
C PHE A 102 -4.64 -9.20 0.04
N GLU A 103 -4.89 -10.26 0.78
CA GLU A 103 -3.88 -11.29 1.00
C GLU A 103 -3.52 -12.05 -0.26
N ARG A 104 -4.45 -12.14 -1.20
CA ARG A 104 -4.18 -12.83 -2.46
C ARG A 104 -3.16 -12.10 -3.32
N MET A 105 -2.99 -10.81 -3.08
CA MET A 105 -2.03 -10.02 -3.84
C MET A 105 -0.60 -10.36 -3.49
N PHE A 106 -0.41 -11.09 -2.41
CA PHE A 106 0.91 -11.49 -1.94
C PHE A 106 1.16 -12.98 -2.14
N THR A 107 0.14 -13.74 -2.46
CA THR A 107 0.27 -15.18 -2.63
C THR A 107 0.76 -15.47 -4.04
N PRO A 108 1.80 -16.27 -4.19
CA PRO A 108 2.25 -16.62 -5.53
C PRO A 108 1.13 -17.28 -6.31
N SER A 109 1.05 -16.92 -7.56
CA SER A 109 0.08 -17.57 -8.42
C SER A 109 0.51 -19.00 -8.61
N ILE A 110 -0.34 -19.89 -8.20
CA ILE A 110 -0.02 -21.25 -8.38
C ILE A 110 -0.65 -21.71 -9.61
N GLY A 111 -0.22 -21.38 -10.52
CA GLY A 111 -0.70 -21.67 -11.86
C GLY A 111 -1.64 -22.63 -11.92
#